data_3bde20e27a012254b589e15c159eabe5
#
_entry.id   3bde20e27a012254b589e15c159eabe5
#
_cell.length_a   1.000
_cell.length_b   1.000
_cell.length_c   1.000
_cell.angle_alpha   90.00
_cell.angle_beta   90.00
_cell.angle_gamma   90.00
#
_symmetry.space_group_name_H-M   'P 1'
#
loop_
_entity.id
_entity.type
_entity.pdbx_description
1 polymer ?
#
loop_
_entity_poly.entity_id
_entity_poly.type
_entity_poly.pdbx_seq_one_letter_code
_entity_poly.pdbx_strand_id
1 'polypeptide(L)'
;MAPSQDYHVADIGLADWGRKEIEIAETEMPGLMAAREEFGESKPLKGARITGSLHMTIQTAVLIETLKELGADIRWASCNIFSTQDHAAAAIAAAGIPVFAVKGESLEDYWVYTDKIFQWADGGQSNMILDDGGDATMYILLGARAEAGEDVLSKPGSEEEEILFAQIKTRMAASPGFFTKQREAIRGVTEETTTGVNRLYQLQKKGLLPFPAINVNDSVTKSKFDNKYGCKESLVDGIRRGTDVMMAGKVAIVAGYGDVGKGSAASLQGAGARVKVTEADPICALQAAMDGYEVVTMDDAISTADIVITATGNKDVLTLDHMRKLKDMAIVGNIGHFDNEIQVAALRNLRWTNVKPQVDMISFPDGKRMILLSEGRLLNLGNATGHPSFVMSASFTNQVLAQIELFTKPGHYKNQVYVLPKHLDEKVARLHLDKLGAKLTELSGEQAAYIGVTPKGPFKPEHYRY
;
A
#
# COMPACT_ATOMS: atom_id res chain seq x y z
N MET A 1 -24.83 -11.33 28.54
CA MET A 1 -23.44 -11.04 28.16
C MET A 1 -23.52 -9.96 27.09
N ALA A 2 -22.86 -8.82 27.26
CA ALA A 2 -22.69 -7.89 26.17
C ALA A 2 -22.02 -8.64 25.01
N PRO A 3 -22.41 -8.42 23.72
CA PRO A 3 -21.74 -9.03 22.60
C PRO A 3 -20.25 -8.66 22.71
N SER A 4 -19.38 -9.67 22.61
CA SER A 4 -17.93 -9.42 22.55
C SER A 4 -17.68 -8.45 21.41
N GLN A 5 -17.03 -7.32 21.70
CA GLN A 5 -16.67 -6.33 20.68
C GLN A 5 -15.75 -7.03 19.66
N ASP A 6 -16.23 -7.17 18.42
CA ASP A 6 -15.45 -7.80 17.33
C ASP A 6 -14.65 -6.71 16.57
N TYR A 7 -13.91 -5.91 17.32
CA TYR A 7 -12.98 -4.89 16.81
C TYR A 7 -11.92 -4.56 17.85
N HIS A 8 -10.81 -3.97 17.39
CA HIS A 8 -9.82 -3.35 18.26
C HIS A 8 -9.35 -2.03 17.62
N VAL A 9 -9.67 -0.91 18.28
CA VAL A 9 -9.32 0.45 17.84
C VAL A 9 -8.82 1.24 19.05
N ALA A 10 -8.03 2.29 18.83
CA ALA A 10 -7.44 3.09 19.90
C ALA A 10 -8.49 3.75 20.79
N ASP A 11 -9.51 4.36 20.21
CA ASP A 11 -10.60 5.04 20.93
C ASP A 11 -11.85 5.09 20.03
N ILE A 12 -12.89 4.37 20.41
CA ILE A 12 -14.18 4.38 19.70
C ILE A 12 -14.86 5.76 19.74
N GLY A 13 -14.52 6.61 20.70
CA GLY A 13 -15.03 7.97 20.82
C GLY A 13 -14.62 8.90 19.67
N LEU A 14 -13.64 8.49 18.85
CA LEU A 14 -13.22 9.23 17.65
C LEU A 14 -14.13 8.99 16.43
N ALA A 15 -15.15 8.14 16.54
CA ALA A 15 -15.98 7.71 15.41
C ALA A 15 -16.70 8.89 14.72
N ASP A 16 -17.23 9.84 15.48
CA ASP A 16 -17.93 11.01 14.91
C ASP A 16 -16.99 11.92 14.11
N TRP A 17 -15.75 12.06 14.54
CA TRP A 17 -14.75 12.77 13.77
C TRP A 17 -14.42 12.02 12.49
N GLY A 18 -14.13 10.70 12.59
CA GLY A 18 -13.88 9.86 11.43
C GLY A 18 -15.01 9.92 10.39
N ARG A 19 -16.28 9.90 10.84
CA ARG A 19 -17.45 10.00 9.95
C ARG A 19 -17.44 11.30 9.14
N LYS A 20 -17.16 12.44 9.76
CA LYS A 20 -17.11 13.73 9.06
C LYS A 20 -16.00 13.78 8.00
N GLU A 21 -14.84 13.20 8.28
CA GLU A 21 -13.77 13.14 7.29
C GLU A 21 -14.07 12.13 6.17
N ILE A 22 -14.75 11.03 6.46
CA ILE A 22 -15.23 10.08 5.44
C ILE A 22 -16.21 10.79 4.50
N GLU A 23 -17.15 11.58 5.00
CA GLU A 23 -18.07 12.39 4.19
C GLU A 23 -17.34 13.35 3.25
N ILE A 24 -16.27 13.99 3.71
CA ILE A 24 -15.41 14.82 2.85
C ILE A 24 -14.73 13.95 1.78
N ALA A 25 -14.15 12.82 2.17
CA ALA A 25 -13.45 11.92 1.24
C ALA A 25 -14.38 11.39 0.15
N GLU A 26 -15.62 11.03 0.48
CA GLU A 26 -16.63 10.58 -0.49
C GLU A 26 -16.85 11.60 -1.61
N THR A 27 -16.82 12.90 -1.31
CA THR A 27 -16.94 13.95 -2.34
C THR A 27 -15.77 13.99 -3.31
N GLU A 28 -14.62 13.47 -2.91
CA GLU A 28 -13.37 13.43 -3.68
C GLU A 28 -13.06 12.03 -4.28
N MET A 29 -13.95 11.06 -4.07
CA MET A 29 -13.77 9.67 -4.52
C MET A 29 -14.85 9.22 -5.51
N PRO A 30 -14.93 9.87 -6.69
CA PRO A 30 -16.03 9.68 -7.63
C PRO A 30 -16.12 8.25 -8.18
N GLY A 31 -15.00 7.55 -8.30
CA GLY A 31 -14.99 6.17 -8.79
C GLY A 31 -15.69 5.20 -7.84
N LEU A 32 -15.45 5.34 -6.51
CA LEU A 32 -16.13 4.50 -5.51
C LEU A 32 -17.63 4.87 -5.39
N MET A 33 -17.96 6.16 -5.45
CA MET A 33 -19.38 6.58 -5.42
C MET A 33 -20.13 6.05 -6.64
N ALA A 34 -19.54 6.13 -7.84
CA ALA A 34 -20.12 5.54 -9.04
C ALA A 34 -20.26 4.00 -8.96
N ALA A 35 -19.31 3.32 -8.31
CA ALA A 35 -19.41 1.88 -8.08
C ALA A 35 -20.58 1.53 -7.14
N ARG A 36 -20.84 2.32 -6.09
CA ARG A 36 -22.03 2.16 -5.23
C ARG A 36 -23.32 2.35 -6.03
N GLU A 37 -23.38 3.39 -6.86
CA GLU A 37 -24.54 3.66 -7.71
C GLU A 37 -24.79 2.52 -8.72
N GLU A 38 -23.74 2.06 -9.41
CA GLU A 38 -23.86 1.03 -10.45
C GLU A 38 -24.18 -0.36 -9.88
N PHE A 39 -23.55 -0.75 -8.77
CA PHE A 39 -23.58 -2.13 -8.26
C PHE A 39 -24.38 -2.31 -6.95
N GLY A 40 -24.77 -1.22 -6.28
CA GLY A 40 -25.41 -1.30 -4.96
C GLY A 40 -26.73 -2.07 -4.94
N GLU A 41 -27.54 -1.99 -6.02
CA GLU A 41 -28.78 -2.75 -6.13
C GLU A 41 -28.51 -4.24 -6.42
N SER A 42 -27.58 -4.53 -7.36
CA SER A 42 -27.29 -5.90 -7.80
C SER A 42 -26.47 -6.72 -6.79
N LYS A 43 -25.74 -6.04 -5.91
CA LYS A 43 -24.89 -6.64 -4.86
C LYS A 43 -24.00 -7.80 -5.37
N PRO A 44 -23.11 -7.55 -6.33
CA PRO A 44 -22.32 -8.61 -6.97
C PRO A 44 -21.38 -9.33 -5.99
N LEU A 45 -21.08 -8.74 -4.82
CA LEU A 45 -20.25 -9.32 -3.78
C LEU A 45 -21.07 -10.02 -2.68
N LYS A 46 -22.37 -10.26 -2.89
CA LYS A 46 -23.18 -11.00 -1.92
C LYS A 46 -22.60 -12.40 -1.70
N GLY A 47 -22.25 -12.72 -0.44
CA GLY A 47 -21.60 -13.97 -0.04
C GLY A 47 -20.06 -13.93 -0.15
N ALA A 48 -19.47 -12.82 -0.59
CA ALA A 48 -18.05 -12.60 -0.41
C ALA A 48 -17.74 -12.33 1.05
N ARG A 49 -16.74 -13.03 1.58
CA ARG A 49 -16.12 -12.80 2.89
C ARG A 49 -14.72 -12.29 2.65
N ILE A 50 -14.57 -10.96 2.66
CA ILE A 50 -13.32 -10.30 2.32
C ILE A 50 -12.51 -10.07 3.59
N THR A 51 -11.32 -10.63 3.62
CA THR A 51 -10.27 -10.26 4.58
C THR A 51 -9.42 -9.18 3.94
N GLY A 52 -9.44 -7.98 4.51
CA GLY A 52 -8.65 -6.85 4.04
C GLY A 52 -7.46 -6.56 4.94
N SER A 53 -6.29 -6.44 4.33
CA SER A 53 -5.04 -6.02 4.97
C SER A 53 -4.45 -4.88 4.16
N LEU A 54 -4.88 -3.66 4.47
CA LEU A 54 -4.47 -2.44 3.79
C LEU A 54 -4.59 -1.26 4.76
N HIS A 55 -3.75 -0.24 4.60
CA HIS A 55 -3.68 0.93 5.48
C HIS A 55 -5.05 1.44 5.91
N MET A 56 -5.34 1.46 7.23
CA MET A 56 -6.65 1.86 7.75
C MET A 56 -6.78 3.40 7.81
N THR A 57 -6.92 4.00 6.63
CA THR A 57 -7.09 5.44 6.44
C THR A 57 -8.55 5.82 6.21
N ILE A 58 -8.83 7.13 6.16
CA ILE A 58 -10.15 7.65 5.78
C ILE A 58 -10.57 7.14 4.40
N GLN A 59 -9.66 7.12 3.43
CA GLN A 59 -9.93 6.62 2.07
C GLN A 59 -10.26 5.13 2.07
N THR A 60 -9.57 4.37 2.90
CA THR A 60 -9.85 2.94 3.10
C THR A 60 -11.21 2.71 3.75
N ALA A 61 -11.64 3.59 4.65
CA ALA A 61 -12.99 3.52 5.20
C ALA A 61 -14.06 3.63 4.09
N VAL A 62 -13.87 4.54 3.12
CA VAL A 62 -14.76 4.65 1.95
C VAL A 62 -14.75 3.38 1.10
N LEU A 63 -13.59 2.75 0.90
CA LEU A 63 -13.47 1.46 0.21
C LEU A 63 -14.24 0.35 0.95
N ILE A 64 -14.02 0.22 2.26
CA ILE A 64 -14.68 -0.79 3.10
C ILE A 64 -16.20 -0.66 3.01
N GLU A 65 -16.72 0.56 3.18
CA GLU A 65 -18.16 0.81 3.09
C GLU A 65 -18.71 0.55 1.68
N THR A 66 -17.94 0.85 0.63
CA THR A 66 -18.30 0.53 -0.74
C THR A 66 -18.43 -0.99 -0.92
N LEU A 67 -17.42 -1.77 -0.53
CA LEU A 67 -17.48 -3.23 -0.61
C LEU A 67 -18.65 -3.82 0.20
N LYS A 68 -18.95 -3.22 1.36
CA LYS A 68 -20.10 -3.61 2.21
C LYS A 68 -21.43 -3.33 1.49
N GLU A 69 -21.57 -2.17 0.87
CA GLU A 69 -22.77 -1.81 0.11
C GLU A 69 -22.98 -2.74 -1.09
N LEU A 70 -21.90 -3.20 -1.71
CA LEU A 70 -21.93 -4.19 -2.79
C LEU A 70 -22.22 -5.62 -2.30
N GLY A 71 -22.44 -5.82 -1.01
CA GLY A 71 -22.94 -7.07 -0.41
C GLY A 71 -21.89 -7.95 0.27
N ALA A 72 -20.64 -7.52 0.38
CA ALA A 72 -19.59 -8.28 1.06
C ALA A 72 -19.72 -8.23 2.59
N ASP A 73 -19.31 -9.31 3.26
CA ASP A 73 -18.93 -9.30 4.66
C ASP A 73 -17.42 -9.04 4.76
N ILE A 74 -17.00 -8.20 5.70
CA ILE A 74 -15.64 -7.65 5.71
C ILE A 74 -15.04 -7.75 7.12
N ARG A 75 -13.75 -8.05 7.17
CA ARG A 75 -12.89 -7.93 8.35
C ARG A 75 -11.61 -7.24 7.92
N TRP A 76 -11.12 -6.28 8.68
CA TRP A 76 -10.03 -5.41 8.24
C TRP A 76 -8.93 -5.23 9.29
N ALA A 77 -7.68 -5.21 8.84
CA ALA A 77 -6.52 -4.76 9.61
C ALA A 77 -5.63 -3.83 8.76
N SER A 78 -4.80 -3.03 9.41
CA SER A 78 -3.79 -2.25 8.70
C SER A 78 -2.64 -3.15 8.24
N CYS A 79 -2.02 -2.81 7.14
CA CYS A 79 -0.81 -3.47 6.62
C CYS A 79 0.49 -2.79 7.06
N ASN A 80 0.43 -1.83 7.98
CA ASN A 80 1.60 -1.11 8.50
C ASN A 80 1.31 -0.54 9.89
N ILE A 81 2.23 -0.68 10.82
CA ILE A 81 2.06 -0.29 12.24
C ILE A 81 1.87 1.22 12.46
N PHE A 82 2.27 2.09 11.52
CA PHE A 82 2.18 3.54 11.65
C PHE A 82 1.15 4.21 10.74
N SER A 83 0.47 3.46 9.87
CA SER A 83 -0.38 4.05 8.83
C SER A 83 -1.84 4.24 9.21
N THR A 84 -2.30 3.66 10.31
CA THR A 84 -3.68 3.79 10.76
C THR A 84 -4.02 5.24 11.10
N GLN A 85 -5.19 5.69 10.67
CA GLN A 85 -5.88 6.86 11.20
C GLN A 85 -6.92 6.37 12.20
N ASP A 86 -6.68 6.59 13.50
CA ASP A 86 -7.48 6.00 14.58
C ASP A 86 -8.97 6.40 14.51
N HIS A 87 -9.26 7.61 14.06
CA HIS A 87 -10.64 8.07 13.84
C HIS A 87 -11.33 7.40 12.66
N ALA A 88 -10.58 6.97 11.62
CA ALA A 88 -11.12 6.16 10.52
C ALA A 88 -11.47 4.74 11.01
N ALA A 89 -10.57 4.12 11.76
CA ALA A 89 -10.81 2.81 12.38
C ALA A 89 -12.01 2.84 13.32
N ALA A 90 -12.11 3.88 14.15
CA ALA A 90 -13.26 4.09 15.06
C ALA A 90 -14.58 4.23 14.31
N ALA A 91 -14.62 4.99 13.20
CA ALA A 91 -15.84 5.15 12.40
C ALA A 91 -16.31 3.82 11.78
N ILE A 92 -15.40 2.99 11.28
CA ILE A 92 -15.71 1.67 10.72
C ILE A 92 -16.17 0.69 11.81
N ALA A 93 -15.52 0.70 12.98
CA ALA A 93 -15.96 -0.10 14.14
C ALA A 93 -17.37 0.30 14.59
N ALA A 94 -17.65 1.60 14.69
CA ALA A 94 -18.97 2.12 15.06
C ALA A 94 -20.07 1.79 14.03
N ALA A 95 -19.71 1.63 12.75
CA ALA A 95 -20.59 1.14 11.69
C ALA A 95 -20.83 -0.39 11.77
N GLY A 96 -20.28 -1.08 12.75
CA GLY A 96 -20.45 -2.51 12.97
C GLY A 96 -19.62 -3.40 12.05
N ILE A 97 -18.56 -2.90 11.46
CA ILE A 97 -17.63 -3.66 10.61
C ILE A 97 -16.41 -4.02 11.46
N PRO A 98 -16.05 -5.32 11.58
CA PRO A 98 -14.87 -5.75 12.31
C PRO A 98 -13.57 -5.12 11.76
N VAL A 99 -12.88 -4.37 12.60
CA VAL A 99 -11.63 -3.70 12.28
C VAL A 99 -10.66 -3.80 13.45
N PHE A 100 -9.39 -4.11 13.13
CA PHE A 100 -8.31 -4.29 14.10
C PHE A 100 -7.13 -3.45 13.63
N ALA A 101 -7.04 -2.22 14.11
CA ALA A 101 -6.01 -1.28 13.68
C ALA A 101 -5.85 -0.15 14.69
N VAL A 102 -4.60 0.12 15.08
CA VAL A 102 -4.21 1.20 15.99
C VAL A 102 -2.93 1.84 15.46
N LYS A 103 -2.87 3.17 15.41
CA LYS A 103 -1.65 3.87 15.00
C LYS A 103 -0.56 3.67 16.07
N GLY A 104 0.58 3.10 15.65
CA GLY A 104 1.69 2.81 16.55
C GLY A 104 1.53 1.47 17.29
N GLU A 105 0.73 0.56 16.76
CA GLU A 105 0.66 -0.83 17.24
C GLU A 105 2.04 -1.50 17.20
N SER A 106 2.26 -2.48 18.10
CA SER A 106 3.51 -3.26 18.07
C SER A 106 3.50 -4.26 16.91
N LEU A 107 4.67 -4.84 16.59
CA LEU A 107 4.74 -5.92 15.60
C LEU A 107 3.96 -7.17 16.05
N GLU A 108 3.92 -7.44 17.35
CA GLU A 108 3.10 -8.50 17.94
C GLU A 108 1.60 -8.24 17.70
N ASP A 109 1.13 -7.01 17.99
CA ASP A 109 -0.26 -6.62 17.73
C ASP A 109 -0.60 -6.74 16.24
N TYR A 110 0.28 -6.28 15.36
CA TYR A 110 0.13 -6.37 13.91
C TYR A 110 -0.17 -7.79 13.44
N TRP A 111 0.61 -8.79 13.89
CA TRP A 111 0.38 -10.17 13.50
C TRP A 111 -0.82 -10.81 14.22
N VAL A 112 -1.15 -10.38 15.43
CA VAL A 112 -2.40 -10.75 16.10
C VAL A 112 -3.61 -10.20 15.33
N TYR A 113 -3.57 -8.97 14.85
CA TYR A 113 -4.66 -8.38 14.07
C TYR A 113 -4.78 -9.03 12.70
N THR A 114 -3.67 -9.35 12.05
CA THR A 114 -3.65 -10.15 10.82
C THR A 114 -4.29 -11.53 11.02
N ASP A 115 -4.07 -12.18 12.14
CA ASP A 115 -4.75 -13.42 12.50
C ASP A 115 -6.26 -13.21 12.76
N LYS A 116 -6.63 -12.12 13.43
CA LYS A 116 -8.03 -11.79 13.76
C LYS A 116 -8.92 -11.58 12.54
N ILE A 117 -8.41 -11.02 11.46
CA ILE A 117 -9.22 -10.76 10.25
C ILE A 117 -9.62 -12.04 9.52
N PHE A 118 -9.00 -13.19 9.81
CA PHE A 118 -9.41 -14.50 9.30
C PHE A 118 -10.36 -15.27 10.24
N GLN A 119 -10.71 -14.70 11.39
CA GLN A 119 -11.56 -15.37 12.39
C GLN A 119 -13.00 -14.84 12.30
N TRP A 120 -13.88 -15.61 11.70
CA TRP A 120 -15.29 -15.28 11.59
C TRP A 120 -16.08 -15.82 12.78
N ALA A 121 -17.03 -15.03 13.30
CA ALA A 121 -17.80 -15.39 14.51
C ALA A 121 -18.60 -16.69 14.38
N ASP A 122 -18.98 -17.07 13.17
CA ASP A 122 -19.69 -18.33 12.87
C ASP A 122 -18.74 -19.51 12.60
N GLY A 123 -17.43 -19.33 12.76
CA GLY A 123 -16.41 -20.35 12.47
C GLY A 123 -16.17 -20.61 10.98
N GLY A 124 -16.75 -19.80 10.10
CA GLY A 124 -16.51 -19.87 8.65
C GLY A 124 -15.13 -19.36 8.25
N GLN A 125 -14.85 -19.37 6.95
CA GLN A 125 -13.60 -18.95 6.35
C GLN A 125 -13.80 -17.71 5.47
N SER A 126 -12.74 -16.93 5.32
CA SER A 126 -12.65 -15.91 4.27
C SER A 126 -12.59 -16.60 2.90
N ASN A 127 -13.23 -16.00 1.90
CA ASN A 127 -13.18 -16.54 0.55
C ASN A 127 -12.57 -15.56 -0.47
N MET A 128 -12.23 -14.35 -0.02
CA MET A 128 -11.51 -13.33 -0.78
C MET A 128 -10.48 -12.64 0.11
N ILE A 129 -9.35 -12.28 -0.47
CA ILE A 129 -8.34 -11.43 0.19
C ILE A 129 -8.19 -10.14 -0.62
N LEU A 130 -8.12 -9.00 0.08
CA LEU A 130 -7.66 -7.72 -0.44
C LEU A 130 -6.41 -7.36 0.35
N ASP A 131 -5.25 -7.41 -0.29
CA ASP A 131 -3.94 -7.31 0.38
C ASP A 131 -3.14 -6.11 -0.13
N ASP A 132 -2.26 -5.62 0.72
CA ASP A 132 -1.30 -4.56 0.40
C ASP A 132 0.05 -4.91 1.03
N GLY A 133 0.96 -5.42 0.18
CA GLY A 133 2.27 -5.95 0.59
C GLY A 133 2.31 -7.46 0.70
N GLY A 134 1.17 -8.14 0.67
CA GLY A 134 1.07 -9.60 0.62
C GLY A 134 1.20 -10.30 1.97
N ASP A 135 1.14 -9.58 3.09
CA ASP A 135 1.36 -10.18 4.42
C ASP A 135 0.20 -11.08 4.85
N ALA A 136 -1.05 -10.70 4.62
CA ALA A 136 -2.20 -11.54 4.90
C ALA A 136 -2.19 -12.82 4.05
N THR A 137 -1.84 -12.71 2.77
CA THR A 137 -1.67 -13.85 1.87
C THR A 137 -0.56 -14.78 2.35
N MET A 138 0.61 -14.23 2.69
CA MET A 138 1.76 -15.02 3.17
C MET A 138 1.47 -15.69 4.51
N TYR A 139 0.76 -15.04 5.43
CA TYR A 139 0.33 -15.61 6.70
C TYR A 139 -0.42 -16.93 6.49
N ILE A 140 -1.42 -16.93 5.60
CA ILE A 140 -2.20 -18.13 5.31
C ILE A 140 -1.38 -19.19 4.58
N LEU A 141 -0.56 -18.81 3.59
CA LEU A 141 0.21 -19.77 2.80
C LEU A 141 1.34 -20.42 3.60
N LEU A 142 2.05 -19.68 4.42
CA LEU A 142 3.08 -20.23 5.32
C LEU A 142 2.47 -21.17 6.37
N GLY A 143 1.36 -20.76 6.98
CA GLY A 143 0.66 -21.59 7.94
C GLY A 143 0.15 -22.91 7.32
N ALA A 144 -0.43 -22.87 6.13
CA ALA A 144 -0.91 -24.06 5.43
C ALA A 144 0.24 -25.03 5.04
N ARG A 145 1.40 -24.49 4.67
CA ARG A 145 2.60 -25.29 4.38
C ARG A 145 3.17 -25.93 5.66
N ALA A 146 3.18 -25.17 6.76
CA ALA A 146 3.60 -25.69 8.05
C ALA A 146 2.64 -26.81 8.55
N GLU A 147 1.32 -26.67 8.39
CA GLU A 147 0.35 -27.71 8.68
C GLU A 147 0.53 -28.97 7.81
N ALA A 148 1.03 -28.81 6.58
CA ALA A 148 1.39 -29.92 5.69
C ALA A 148 2.73 -30.60 6.09
N GLY A 149 3.41 -30.14 7.14
CA GLY A 149 4.66 -30.69 7.64
C GLY A 149 5.93 -30.14 6.98
N GLU A 150 5.83 -29.06 6.21
CA GLU A 150 7.00 -28.41 5.64
C GLU A 150 7.76 -27.60 6.70
N ASP A 151 9.08 -27.65 6.67
CA ASP A 151 9.96 -26.86 7.57
C ASP A 151 10.10 -25.41 7.06
N VAL A 152 9.05 -24.61 7.15
CA VAL A 152 9.01 -23.21 6.71
C VAL A 152 9.08 -22.20 7.86
N LEU A 153 9.04 -22.64 9.11
CA LEU A 153 9.00 -21.79 10.30
C LEU A 153 10.20 -21.97 11.25
N SER A 154 11.30 -22.56 10.77
CA SER A 154 12.47 -22.86 11.63
C SER A 154 13.55 -21.77 11.59
N LYS A 155 13.63 -20.97 10.52
CA LYS A 155 14.74 -20.03 10.29
C LYS A 155 14.20 -18.66 9.88
N PRO A 156 13.81 -17.80 10.84
CA PRO A 156 13.41 -16.44 10.53
C PRO A 156 14.64 -15.65 10.02
N GLY A 157 14.43 -14.82 9.00
CA GLY A 157 15.46 -13.94 8.44
C GLY A 157 15.46 -12.54 9.04
N SER A 158 14.43 -12.21 9.84
CA SER A 158 14.26 -10.92 10.50
C SER A 158 13.48 -11.07 11.81
N GLU A 159 13.49 -10.03 12.65
CA GLU A 159 12.67 -9.95 13.86
C GLU A 159 11.17 -10.05 13.53
N GLU A 160 10.73 -9.42 12.45
CA GLU A 160 9.36 -9.48 11.99
C GLU A 160 8.94 -10.91 11.59
N GLU A 161 9.81 -11.65 10.89
CA GLU A 161 9.56 -13.06 10.58
C GLU A 161 9.56 -13.95 11.85
N GLU A 162 10.34 -13.62 12.86
CA GLU A 162 10.34 -14.34 14.14
C GLU A 162 8.96 -14.23 14.81
N ILE A 163 8.41 -13.03 14.88
CA ILE A 163 7.09 -12.75 15.44
C ILE A 163 5.98 -13.41 14.60
N LEU A 164 6.04 -13.28 13.28
CA LEU A 164 5.13 -13.96 12.35
C LEU A 164 5.11 -15.47 12.58
N PHE A 165 6.29 -16.10 12.66
CA PHE A 165 6.38 -17.55 12.85
C PHE A 165 5.85 -17.99 14.22
N ALA A 166 6.06 -17.18 15.26
CA ALA A 166 5.49 -17.42 16.59
C ALA A 166 3.96 -17.34 16.55
N GLN A 167 3.39 -16.35 15.87
CA GLN A 167 1.93 -16.21 15.73
C GLN A 167 1.32 -17.36 14.94
N ILE A 168 1.95 -17.80 13.84
CA ILE A 168 1.50 -18.98 13.07
C ILE A 168 1.48 -20.24 13.98
N LYS A 169 2.56 -20.50 14.71
CA LYS A 169 2.64 -21.65 15.64
C LYS A 169 1.55 -21.58 16.71
N THR A 170 1.29 -20.40 17.27
CA THR A 170 0.23 -20.17 18.25
C THR A 170 -1.14 -20.52 17.67
N ARG A 171 -1.45 -20.07 16.43
CA ARG A 171 -2.70 -20.37 15.75
C ARG A 171 -2.84 -21.85 15.43
N MET A 172 -1.80 -22.50 14.94
CA MET A 172 -1.79 -23.95 14.66
C MET A 172 -2.10 -24.77 15.92
N ALA A 173 -1.53 -24.40 17.06
CA ALA A 173 -1.81 -25.08 18.34
C ALA A 173 -3.24 -24.86 18.82
N ALA A 174 -3.77 -23.64 18.68
CA ALA A 174 -5.12 -23.29 19.10
C ALA A 174 -6.22 -23.89 18.20
N SER A 175 -5.95 -24.04 16.90
CA SER A 175 -6.94 -24.50 15.91
C SER A 175 -6.24 -25.29 14.79
N PRO A 176 -5.94 -26.58 15.01
CA PRO A 176 -5.31 -27.44 14.01
C PRO A 176 -6.12 -27.49 12.70
N GLY A 177 -5.46 -27.36 11.56
CA GLY A 177 -6.09 -27.34 10.25
C GLY A 177 -6.71 -25.99 9.85
N PHE A 178 -6.53 -24.95 10.65
CA PHE A 178 -7.06 -23.61 10.38
C PHE A 178 -6.56 -23.05 9.04
N PHE A 179 -5.26 -23.06 8.84
CA PHE A 179 -4.64 -22.49 7.64
C PHE A 179 -4.98 -23.27 6.38
N THR A 180 -5.03 -24.60 6.47
CA THR A 180 -5.41 -25.48 5.36
C THR A 180 -6.83 -25.19 4.90
N LYS A 181 -7.80 -25.14 5.84
CA LYS A 181 -9.20 -24.82 5.55
C LYS A 181 -9.33 -23.41 4.97
N GLN A 182 -8.60 -22.44 5.52
CA GLN A 182 -8.63 -21.08 5.05
C GLN A 182 -8.09 -20.97 3.62
N ARG A 183 -6.93 -21.57 3.32
CA ARG A 183 -6.36 -21.62 1.97
C ARG A 183 -7.32 -22.23 0.95
N GLU A 184 -8.02 -23.31 1.31
CA GLU A 184 -8.96 -24.02 0.43
C GLU A 184 -10.23 -23.19 0.14
N ALA A 185 -10.64 -22.33 1.06
CA ALA A 185 -11.82 -21.49 0.90
C ALA A 185 -11.57 -20.24 0.04
N ILE A 186 -10.33 -19.75 -0.07
CA ILE A 186 -9.98 -18.54 -0.80
C ILE A 186 -10.13 -18.77 -2.30
N ARG A 187 -10.94 -17.91 -2.95
CA ARG A 187 -11.19 -17.90 -4.40
C ARG A 187 -10.26 -16.99 -5.17
N GLY A 188 -9.64 -16.04 -4.51
CA GLY A 188 -8.68 -15.12 -5.12
C GLY A 188 -8.20 -14.03 -4.18
N VAL A 189 -7.14 -13.37 -4.61
CA VAL A 189 -6.52 -12.23 -3.95
C VAL A 189 -6.38 -11.06 -4.92
N THR A 190 -6.61 -9.84 -4.42
CA THR A 190 -6.24 -8.62 -5.12
C THR A 190 -5.12 -7.92 -4.34
N GLU A 191 -4.08 -7.50 -5.04
CA GLU A 191 -2.87 -6.94 -4.43
C GLU A 191 -2.63 -5.50 -4.88
N GLU A 192 -2.45 -4.60 -3.90
CA GLU A 192 -2.37 -3.16 -4.10
C GLU A 192 -0.98 -2.68 -4.50
N THR A 193 0.10 -3.31 -4.01
CA THR A 193 1.43 -2.71 -4.11
C THR A 193 2.47 -3.60 -4.78
N THR A 194 3.49 -2.97 -5.37
CA THR A 194 4.59 -3.63 -6.09
C THR A 194 5.24 -4.76 -5.29
N THR A 195 5.46 -4.57 -3.99
CA THR A 195 6.13 -5.58 -3.16
C THR A 195 5.30 -6.85 -3.02
N GLY A 196 3.99 -6.73 -2.76
CA GLY A 196 3.08 -7.87 -2.68
C GLY A 196 2.94 -8.56 -4.04
N VAL A 197 2.84 -7.79 -5.12
CA VAL A 197 2.82 -8.31 -6.50
C VAL A 197 4.07 -9.15 -6.80
N ASN A 198 5.25 -8.68 -6.42
CA ASN A 198 6.49 -9.44 -6.60
C ASN A 198 6.47 -10.76 -5.83
N ARG A 199 5.92 -10.78 -4.61
CA ARG A 199 5.71 -12.02 -3.83
C ARG A 199 4.77 -12.99 -4.55
N LEU A 200 3.66 -12.50 -5.10
CA LEU A 200 2.71 -13.32 -5.87
C LEU A 200 3.35 -13.91 -7.13
N TYR A 201 4.13 -13.15 -7.88
CA TYR A 201 4.88 -13.67 -9.03
C TYR A 201 5.92 -14.73 -8.63
N GLN A 202 6.60 -14.54 -7.49
CA GLN A 202 7.53 -15.55 -6.98
C GLN A 202 6.80 -16.84 -6.58
N LEU A 203 5.64 -16.76 -5.94
CA LEU A 203 4.79 -17.91 -5.62
C LEU A 203 4.33 -18.61 -6.89
N GLN A 204 3.86 -17.86 -7.89
CA GLN A 204 3.47 -18.43 -9.20
C GLN A 204 4.65 -19.17 -9.85
N LYS A 205 5.83 -18.54 -9.92
CA LYS A 205 7.03 -19.14 -10.52
C LYS A 205 7.44 -20.45 -9.84
N LYS A 206 7.20 -20.56 -8.53
CA LYS A 206 7.49 -21.76 -7.73
C LYS A 206 6.35 -22.79 -7.76
N GLY A 207 5.21 -22.51 -8.43
CA GLY A 207 4.03 -23.37 -8.40
C GLY A 207 3.32 -23.42 -7.04
N LEU A 208 3.52 -22.40 -6.20
CA LEU A 208 2.99 -22.32 -4.83
C LEU A 208 1.81 -21.37 -4.68
N LEU A 209 1.31 -20.77 -5.75
CA LEU A 209 0.12 -19.91 -5.73
C LEU A 209 -1.14 -20.76 -5.92
N PRO A 210 -1.96 -20.99 -4.87
CA PRO A 210 -3.06 -21.96 -4.91
C PRO A 210 -4.38 -21.39 -5.43
N PHE A 211 -4.46 -20.10 -5.72
CA PHE A 211 -5.65 -19.38 -6.19
C PHE A 211 -5.25 -18.29 -7.18
N PRO A 212 -6.19 -17.77 -8.00
CA PRO A 212 -5.90 -16.63 -8.87
C PRO A 212 -5.62 -15.35 -8.10
N ALA A 213 -4.80 -14.49 -8.67
CA ALA A 213 -4.47 -13.19 -8.13
C ALA A 213 -4.66 -12.09 -9.20
N ILE A 214 -5.20 -10.93 -8.82
CA ILE A 214 -5.18 -9.72 -9.64
C ILE A 214 -4.17 -8.74 -9.06
N ASN A 215 -3.17 -8.42 -9.86
CA ASN A 215 -2.22 -7.37 -9.64
C ASN A 215 -2.89 -6.03 -9.97
N VAL A 216 -3.42 -5.36 -8.95
CA VAL A 216 -4.04 -4.04 -9.09
C VAL A 216 -2.98 -2.96 -9.26
N ASN A 217 -1.79 -3.14 -8.67
CA ASN A 217 -0.70 -2.16 -8.79
C ASN A 217 -0.37 -1.81 -10.25
N ASP A 218 -0.40 -2.78 -11.15
CA ASP A 218 -0.01 -2.58 -12.56
C ASP A 218 -1.19 -2.20 -13.46
N SER A 219 -2.40 -2.00 -12.93
CA SER A 219 -3.42 -1.21 -13.62
C SER A 219 -2.87 0.19 -13.88
N VAL A 220 -3.03 0.73 -15.09
CA VAL A 220 -2.44 2.03 -15.45
C VAL A 220 -3.03 3.15 -14.60
N THR A 221 -4.34 3.10 -14.35
CA THR A 221 -5.05 4.06 -13.49
C THR A 221 -4.67 3.93 -12.01
N LYS A 222 -3.90 2.89 -11.62
CA LYS A 222 -3.28 2.78 -10.30
C LYS A 222 -1.82 3.23 -10.35
N SER A 223 -0.94 2.53 -11.05
CA SER A 223 0.51 2.76 -11.00
C SER A 223 0.94 4.15 -11.48
N LYS A 224 0.29 4.66 -12.55
CA LYS A 224 0.62 5.97 -13.11
C LYS A 224 -0.08 7.13 -12.40
N PHE A 225 -0.99 6.85 -11.48
CA PHE A 225 -1.73 7.85 -10.70
C PHE A 225 -1.35 7.79 -9.22
N ASP A 226 -1.68 6.71 -8.52
CA ASP A 226 -1.36 6.52 -7.10
C ASP A 226 0.14 6.62 -6.83
N ASN A 227 0.95 5.75 -7.42
CA ASN A 227 2.38 5.69 -7.16
C ASN A 227 3.10 7.00 -7.56
N LYS A 228 2.63 7.69 -8.59
CA LYS A 228 3.24 8.93 -9.09
C LYS A 228 2.64 10.17 -8.44
N TYR A 229 1.36 10.44 -8.68
CA TYR A 229 0.70 11.66 -8.18
C TYR A 229 0.44 11.61 -6.68
N GLY A 230 0.13 10.43 -6.13
CA GLY A 230 -0.01 10.25 -4.69
C GLY A 230 1.28 10.58 -3.94
N CYS A 231 2.42 10.07 -4.41
CA CYS A 231 3.72 10.40 -3.82
C CYS A 231 4.10 11.87 -4.04
N LYS A 232 3.72 12.47 -5.18
CA LYS A 232 3.93 13.89 -5.43
C LYS A 232 3.22 14.78 -4.39
N GLU A 233 2.01 14.44 -4.01
CA GLU A 233 1.26 15.17 -2.98
C GLU A 233 1.78 14.87 -1.57
N SER A 234 1.99 13.59 -1.23
CA SER A 234 2.16 13.13 0.14
C SER A 234 3.59 13.18 0.68
N LEU A 235 4.64 13.15 -0.16
CA LEU A 235 6.03 13.11 0.33
C LEU A 235 6.40 14.36 1.13
N VAL A 236 6.26 15.54 0.53
CA VAL A 236 6.62 16.81 1.17
C VAL A 236 5.68 17.11 2.33
N ASP A 237 4.41 16.67 2.29
CA ASP A 237 3.48 16.74 3.41
C ASP A 237 4.02 15.97 4.62
N GLY A 238 4.48 14.73 4.43
CA GLY A 238 5.09 13.92 5.49
C GLY A 238 6.35 14.55 6.08
N ILE A 239 7.25 15.05 5.24
CA ILE A 239 8.48 15.71 5.69
C ILE A 239 8.15 16.98 6.49
N ARG A 240 7.24 17.82 6.02
CA ARG A 240 6.85 19.06 6.68
C ARG A 240 6.18 18.80 8.03
N ARG A 241 5.22 17.93 8.09
CA ARG A 241 4.56 17.56 9.37
C ARG A 241 5.53 16.93 10.36
N GLY A 242 6.47 16.11 9.86
CA GLY A 242 7.52 15.49 10.68
C GLY A 242 8.51 16.53 11.24
N THR A 243 8.97 17.48 10.45
CA THR A 243 10.15 18.30 10.75
C THR A 243 9.93 19.80 10.72
N ASP A 244 8.84 20.27 10.11
CA ASP A 244 8.56 21.71 9.86
C ASP A 244 9.70 22.43 9.10
N VAL A 245 10.49 21.70 8.32
CA VAL A 245 11.67 22.21 7.63
C VAL A 245 11.28 22.76 6.25
N MET A 246 11.86 23.91 5.89
CA MET A 246 11.71 24.47 4.56
C MET A 246 12.47 23.63 3.52
N MET A 247 11.78 23.24 2.43
CA MET A 247 12.37 22.43 1.35
C MET A 247 13.24 23.26 0.39
N ALA A 248 12.84 24.52 0.15
CA ALA A 248 13.50 25.36 -0.84
C ALA A 248 15.01 25.52 -0.56
N GLY A 249 15.81 25.33 -1.60
CA GLY A 249 17.27 25.43 -1.56
C GLY A 249 18.02 24.21 -0.98
N LYS A 250 17.33 23.27 -0.33
CA LYS A 250 17.96 22.03 0.19
C LYS A 250 18.37 21.09 -0.93
N VAL A 251 19.46 20.37 -0.72
CA VAL A 251 19.87 19.27 -1.59
C VAL A 251 19.13 18.01 -1.14
N ALA A 252 18.31 17.47 -2.01
CA ALA A 252 17.56 16.25 -1.77
C ALA A 252 18.02 15.13 -2.72
N ILE A 253 18.28 13.96 -2.18
CA ILE A 253 18.54 12.74 -2.95
C ILE A 253 17.28 11.89 -2.93
N VAL A 254 16.80 11.47 -4.10
CA VAL A 254 15.77 10.45 -4.27
C VAL A 254 16.43 9.20 -4.84
N ALA A 255 16.42 8.12 -4.07
CA ALA A 255 16.94 6.84 -4.52
C ALA A 255 15.81 6.03 -5.18
N GLY A 256 15.96 5.81 -6.49
CA GLY A 256 14.95 5.19 -7.37
C GLY A 256 14.18 6.22 -8.21
N TYR A 257 13.93 5.87 -9.49
CA TYR A 257 13.16 6.70 -10.43
C TYR A 257 12.08 5.89 -11.17
N GLY A 258 11.52 4.88 -10.49
CA GLY A 258 10.24 4.27 -10.86
C GLY A 258 9.07 5.25 -10.63
N ASP A 259 7.83 4.79 -10.66
CA ASP A 259 6.67 5.69 -10.52
C ASP A 259 6.66 6.46 -9.19
N VAL A 260 7.01 5.79 -8.08
CA VAL A 260 7.16 6.40 -6.75
C VAL A 260 8.29 7.43 -6.74
N GLY A 261 9.45 7.09 -7.28
CA GLY A 261 10.60 7.98 -7.35
C GLY A 261 10.33 9.22 -8.21
N LYS A 262 9.64 9.08 -9.35
CA LYS A 262 9.20 10.19 -10.20
C LYS A 262 8.29 11.16 -9.45
N GLY A 263 7.29 10.62 -8.74
CA GLY A 263 6.41 11.42 -7.89
C GLY A 263 7.17 12.14 -6.79
N SER A 264 8.06 11.44 -6.10
CA SER A 264 8.87 11.95 -5.01
C SER A 264 9.83 13.07 -5.45
N ALA A 265 10.52 12.88 -6.56
CA ALA A 265 11.41 13.90 -7.13
C ALA A 265 10.63 15.16 -7.54
N ALA A 266 9.47 14.98 -8.19
CA ALA A 266 8.58 16.10 -8.55
C ALA A 266 8.01 16.83 -7.33
N SER A 267 7.70 16.12 -6.23
CA SER A 267 7.26 16.69 -4.96
C SER A 267 8.30 17.65 -4.37
N LEU A 268 9.53 17.18 -4.24
CA LEU A 268 10.65 17.94 -3.69
C LEU A 268 11.04 19.11 -4.61
N GLN A 269 11.10 18.88 -5.92
CA GLN A 269 11.39 19.93 -6.89
C GLN A 269 10.30 21.03 -6.88
N GLY A 270 9.03 20.64 -6.84
CA GLY A 270 7.90 21.56 -6.75
C GLY A 270 7.91 22.41 -5.47
N ALA A 271 8.49 21.90 -4.39
CA ALA A 271 8.72 22.62 -3.14
C ALA A 271 10.03 23.45 -3.15
N GLY A 272 10.77 23.48 -4.24
CA GLY A 272 11.99 24.29 -4.44
C GLY A 272 13.30 23.61 -3.99
N ALA A 273 13.29 22.31 -3.70
CA ALA A 273 14.52 21.58 -3.43
C ALA A 273 15.36 21.36 -4.69
N ARG A 274 16.68 21.25 -4.52
CA ARG A 274 17.64 20.83 -5.56
C ARG A 274 17.75 19.32 -5.55
N VAL A 275 17.03 18.66 -6.46
CA VAL A 275 16.87 17.20 -6.45
C VAL A 275 17.96 16.52 -7.26
N LYS A 276 18.57 15.49 -6.68
CA LYS A 276 19.44 14.52 -7.34
C LYS A 276 18.77 13.14 -7.29
N VAL A 277 18.99 12.31 -8.29
CA VAL A 277 18.41 10.99 -8.40
C VAL A 277 19.51 9.94 -8.44
N THR A 278 19.34 8.83 -7.71
CA THR A 278 20.16 7.63 -7.89
C THR A 278 19.29 6.54 -8.50
N GLU A 279 19.80 5.83 -9.51
CA GLU A 279 19.04 4.81 -10.21
C GLU A 279 19.95 3.71 -10.79
N ALA A 280 19.49 2.47 -10.73
CA ALA A 280 20.19 1.32 -11.30
C ALA A 280 19.69 0.95 -12.71
N ASP A 281 18.42 1.20 -13.01
CA ASP A 281 17.83 0.96 -14.31
C ASP A 281 18.24 2.07 -15.29
N PRO A 282 18.95 1.75 -16.41
CA PRO A 282 19.43 2.75 -17.34
C PRO A 282 18.30 3.49 -18.07
N ILE A 283 17.12 2.90 -18.21
CA ILE A 283 15.96 3.56 -18.83
C ILE A 283 15.38 4.60 -17.86
N CYS A 284 15.18 4.23 -16.60
CA CYS A 284 14.71 5.16 -15.58
C CYS A 284 15.74 6.28 -15.31
N ALA A 285 17.03 5.96 -15.31
CA ALA A 285 18.09 6.95 -15.18
C ALA A 285 18.09 7.95 -16.34
N LEU A 286 17.92 7.47 -17.59
CA LEU A 286 17.80 8.34 -18.76
C LEU A 286 16.56 9.23 -18.68
N GLN A 287 15.41 8.71 -18.22
CA GLN A 287 14.20 9.50 -18.00
C GLN A 287 14.45 10.59 -16.95
N ALA A 288 15.10 10.28 -15.84
CA ALA A 288 15.45 11.26 -14.80
C ALA A 288 16.31 12.41 -15.38
N ALA A 289 17.31 12.08 -16.19
CA ALA A 289 18.16 13.07 -16.85
C ALA A 289 17.35 13.94 -17.84
N MET A 290 16.43 13.35 -18.62
CA MET A 290 15.56 14.10 -19.53
C MET A 290 14.57 15.01 -18.79
N ASP A 291 14.12 14.59 -17.61
CA ASP A 291 13.24 15.39 -16.73
C ASP A 291 14.01 16.52 -15.99
N GLY A 292 15.33 16.63 -16.23
CA GLY A 292 16.18 17.72 -15.74
C GLY A 292 16.83 17.45 -14.37
N TYR A 293 16.83 16.20 -13.89
CA TYR A 293 17.52 15.84 -12.65
C TYR A 293 18.98 15.44 -12.91
N GLU A 294 19.84 15.78 -11.95
CA GLU A 294 21.19 15.25 -11.90
C GLU A 294 21.16 13.79 -11.43
N VAL A 295 21.58 12.86 -12.29
CA VAL A 295 21.68 11.43 -11.97
C VAL A 295 23.09 11.15 -11.44
N VAL A 296 23.16 10.62 -10.23
CA VAL A 296 24.40 10.44 -9.46
C VAL A 296 24.44 9.06 -8.79
N THR A 297 25.60 8.67 -8.25
CA THR A 297 25.65 7.57 -7.28
C THR A 297 25.40 8.07 -5.86
N MET A 298 24.96 7.19 -4.97
CA MET A 298 24.77 7.57 -3.57
C MET A 298 26.10 8.03 -2.95
N ASP A 299 27.19 7.32 -3.21
CA ASP A 299 28.50 7.66 -2.68
C ASP A 299 29.00 9.05 -3.08
N ASP A 300 28.74 9.48 -4.32
CA ASP A 300 29.16 10.80 -4.83
C ASP A 300 28.35 11.95 -4.22
N ALA A 301 27.10 11.71 -3.87
CA ALA A 301 26.17 12.78 -3.49
C ALA A 301 25.85 12.87 -1.99
N ILE A 302 25.99 11.76 -1.25
CA ILE A 302 25.48 11.61 0.13
C ILE A 302 25.99 12.69 1.08
N SER A 303 27.27 13.09 0.97
CA SER A 303 27.88 14.12 1.85
C SER A 303 27.31 15.52 1.62
N THR A 304 26.61 15.76 0.51
CA THR A 304 25.98 17.04 0.19
C THR A 304 24.50 17.10 0.55
N ALA A 305 23.90 15.97 0.93
CA ALA A 305 22.47 15.84 1.13
C ALA A 305 21.99 16.49 2.42
N ASP A 306 20.92 17.24 2.33
CA ASP A 306 20.09 17.70 3.47
C ASP A 306 18.91 16.75 3.69
N ILE A 307 18.44 16.09 2.64
CA ILE A 307 17.30 15.15 2.65
C ILE A 307 17.67 13.94 1.81
N VAL A 308 17.39 12.74 2.30
CA VAL A 308 17.53 11.48 1.55
C VAL A 308 16.23 10.70 1.65
N ILE A 309 15.65 10.36 0.50
CA ILE A 309 14.41 9.60 0.38
C ILE A 309 14.67 8.34 -0.43
N THR A 310 14.34 7.18 0.11
CA THR A 310 14.42 5.89 -0.58
C THR A 310 13.06 5.51 -1.18
N ALA A 311 13.07 5.01 -2.42
CA ALA A 311 11.88 4.71 -3.22
C ALA A 311 12.11 3.59 -4.23
N THR A 312 12.93 2.58 -3.89
CA THR A 312 13.41 1.56 -4.83
C THR A 312 12.68 0.23 -4.71
N GLY A 313 12.04 -0.06 -3.57
CA GLY A 313 11.52 -1.40 -3.24
C GLY A 313 12.61 -2.46 -3.06
N ASN A 314 13.89 -2.07 -2.96
CA ASN A 314 15.05 -2.94 -2.76
C ASN A 314 15.46 -2.93 -1.27
N LYS A 315 16.58 -3.52 -0.94
CA LYS A 315 17.15 -3.53 0.42
C LYS A 315 18.51 -2.85 0.45
N ASP A 316 18.89 -2.35 1.63
CA ASP A 316 20.22 -1.79 1.92
C ASP A 316 20.65 -0.68 0.94
N VAL A 317 19.70 0.10 0.46
CA VAL A 317 19.94 1.21 -0.47
C VAL A 317 20.68 2.35 0.22
N LEU A 318 20.28 2.65 1.46
CA LEU A 318 20.99 3.58 2.35
C LEU A 318 21.66 2.80 3.48
N THR A 319 22.99 2.64 3.37
CA THR A 319 23.78 1.88 4.32
C THR A 319 24.23 2.73 5.53
N LEU A 320 24.70 2.09 6.60
CA LEU A 320 25.31 2.78 7.75
C LEU A 320 26.46 3.68 7.31
N ASP A 321 27.29 3.25 6.36
CA ASP A 321 28.43 4.04 5.88
C ASP A 321 27.98 5.28 5.11
N HIS A 322 26.88 5.21 4.36
CA HIS A 322 26.23 6.37 3.77
C HIS A 322 25.73 7.33 4.85
N MET A 323 25.01 6.81 5.85
CA MET A 323 24.44 7.63 6.94
C MET A 323 25.53 8.35 7.77
N ARG A 324 26.69 7.73 7.94
CA ARG A 324 27.85 8.37 8.57
C ARG A 324 28.41 9.55 7.79
N LYS A 325 28.26 9.58 6.47
CA LYS A 325 28.75 10.66 5.59
C LYS A 325 27.75 11.83 5.45
N LEU A 326 26.52 11.68 5.94
CA LEU A 326 25.49 12.74 5.87
C LEU A 326 25.93 14.03 6.54
N LYS A 327 25.31 15.15 6.17
CA LYS A 327 25.41 16.39 6.95
C LYS A 327 24.80 16.23 8.35
N ASP A 328 25.26 17.02 9.31
CA ASP A 328 24.58 17.12 10.61
C ASP A 328 23.12 17.54 10.41
N MET A 329 22.19 16.88 11.09
CA MET A 329 20.74 17.08 11.03
C MET A 329 20.12 16.80 9.64
N ALA A 330 20.76 16.02 8.78
CA ALA A 330 20.14 15.56 7.56
C ALA A 330 18.88 14.71 7.86
N ILE A 331 17.86 14.85 7.03
CA ILE A 331 16.59 14.14 7.15
C ILE A 331 16.63 12.90 6.27
N VAL A 332 16.34 11.76 6.85
CA VAL A 332 16.30 10.46 6.19
C VAL A 332 14.89 9.87 6.31
N GLY A 333 14.33 9.42 5.19
CA GLY A 333 13.04 8.77 5.17
C GLY A 333 12.88 7.82 4.01
N ASN A 334 11.89 6.95 4.12
CA ASN A 334 11.52 5.98 3.10
C ASN A 334 10.08 6.21 2.67
N ILE A 335 9.81 6.03 1.39
CA ILE A 335 8.46 6.06 0.82
C ILE A 335 8.14 4.75 0.07
N GLY A 336 9.08 3.78 0.10
CA GLY A 336 8.83 2.40 -0.30
C GLY A 336 8.03 1.64 0.75
N HIS A 337 7.44 0.51 0.37
CA HIS A 337 6.50 -0.21 1.24
C HIS A 337 7.14 -0.73 2.54
N PHE A 338 8.34 -1.31 2.47
CA PHE A 338 9.04 -1.87 3.64
C PHE A 338 10.21 -1.00 4.12
N ASP A 339 10.61 -1.21 5.37
CA ASP A 339 11.67 -0.49 6.07
C ASP A 339 13.10 -0.94 5.74
N ASN A 340 13.28 -1.98 4.94
CA ASN A 340 14.56 -2.59 4.65
C ASN A 340 15.44 -1.83 3.62
N GLU A 341 14.92 -0.76 3.01
CA GLU A 341 15.71 0.10 2.12
C GLU A 341 16.81 0.87 2.88
N ILE A 342 16.53 1.22 4.13
CA ILE A 342 17.46 1.89 5.04
C ILE A 342 17.98 0.86 6.05
N GLN A 343 19.27 0.77 6.27
CA GLN A 343 19.88 -0.13 7.26
C GLN A 343 19.59 0.34 8.71
N VAL A 344 18.31 0.40 9.09
CA VAL A 344 17.86 0.87 10.42
C VAL A 344 18.39 -0.05 11.52
N ALA A 345 18.43 -1.34 11.29
CA ALA A 345 18.99 -2.30 12.26
C ALA A 345 20.45 -1.99 12.66
N ALA A 346 21.23 -1.41 11.75
CA ALA A 346 22.62 -1.00 12.04
C ALA A 346 22.71 0.21 12.98
N LEU A 347 21.61 0.93 13.17
CA LEU A 347 21.53 2.10 14.05
C LEU A 347 21.15 1.75 15.50
N ARG A 348 20.75 0.50 15.79
CA ARG A 348 20.21 0.08 17.10
C ARG A 348 21.12 0.40 18.29
N ASN A 349 22.43 0.32 18.09
CA ASN A 349 23.43 0.58 19.13
C ASN A 349 23.81 2.06 19.24
N LEU A 350 23.24 2.95 18.43
CA LEU A 350 23.44 4.38 18.51
C LEU A 350 22.46 5.01 19.51
N ARG A 351 22.70 6.26 19.87
CA ARG A 351 21.78 6.99 20.73
C ARG A 351 20.58 7.48 19.93
N TRP A 352 19.41 6.99 20.28
CA TRP A 352 18.12 7.45 19.77
C TRP A 352 17.50 8.45 20.73
N THR A 353 16.96 9.53 20.20
CA THR A 353 16.18 10.51 20.96
C THR A 353 14.88 10.73 20.19
N ASN A 354 13.76 10.23 20.71
CA ASN A 354 12.46 10.50 20.13
C ASN A 354 12.12 11.98 20.33
N VAL A 355 11.89 12.68 19.23
CA VAL A 355 11.55 14.11 19.22
C VAL A 355 10.04 14.29 19.37
N LYS A 356 9.30 13.48 18.65
CA LYS A 356 7.83 13.33 18.67
C LYS A 356 7.46 12.03 17.96
N PRO A 357 6.21 11.58 17.98
CA PRO A 357 5.82 10.35 17.30
C PRO A 357 6.36 10.28 15.87
N GLN A 358 6.99 9.15 15.51
CA GLN A 358 7.60 8.85 14.21
C GLN A 358 8.69 9.85 13.74
N VAL A 359 9.32 10.56 14.67
CA VAL A 359 10.48 11.43 14.38
C VAL A 359 11.56 11.18 15.40
N ASP A 360 12.64 10.55 15.00
CA ASP A 360 13.75 10.17 15.84
C ASP A 360 15.03 10.87 15.41
N MET A 361 15.79 11.36 16.40
CA MET A 361 17.12 11.91 16.19
C MET A 361 18.15 10.85 16.58
N ILE A 362 18.98 10.45 15.63
CA ILE A 362 20.04 9.48 15.80
C ILE A 362 21.38 10.22 15.96
N SER A 363 22.10 9.98 17.06
CA SER A 363 23.41 10.60 17.31
C SER A 363 24.54 9.61 17.05
N PHE A 364 25.49 10.02 16.21
CA PHE A 364 26.71 9.25 15.91
C PHE A 364 27.81 9.54 16.92
N PRO A 365 28.82 8.63 17.06
CA PRO A 365 29.92 8.81 18.01
C PRO A 365 30.78 10.05 17.78
N ASP A 366 30.85 10.55 16.56
CA ASP A 366 31.59 11.77 16.19
C ASP A 366 30.82 13.07 16.52
N GLY A 367 29.62 12.96 17.13
CA GLY A 367 28.76 14.09 17.51
C GLY A 367 27.78 14.52 16.44
N LYS A 368 27.87 13.99 15.22
CA LYS A 368 26.90 14.22 14.15
C LYS A 368 25.56 13.58 14.46
N ARG A 369 24.48 14.17 13.95
CA ARG A 369 23.10 13.74 14.15
C ARG A 369 22.40 13.62 12.81
N MET A 370 21.40 12.77 12.74
CA MET A 370 20.44 12.73 11.64
C MET A 370 19.02 12.58 12.18
N ILE A 371 18.03 12.99 11.39
CA ILE A 371 16.62 12.78 11.67
C ILE A 371 16.15 11.60 10.85
N LEU A 372 15.61 10.58 11.50
CA LEU A 372 14.99 9.42 10.87
C LEU A 372 13.46 9.54 11.00
N LEU A 373 12.76 9.46 9.87
CA LEU A 373 11.30 9.54 9.83
C LEU A 373 10.69 8.15 9.82
N SER A 374 9.64 7.94 10.62
CA SER A 374 8.84 6.71 10.71
C SER A 374 9.69 5.44 10.88
N GLU A 375 10.84 5.55 11.56
CA GLU A 375 11.78 4.43 11.76
C GLU A 375 12.19 3.71 10.45
N GLY A 376 12.24 4.45 9.35
CA GLY A 376 12.53 3.91 8.01
C GLY A 376 11.32 3.32 7.27
N ARG A 377 10.13 3.31 7.85
CA ARG A 377 8.87 2.92 7.21
C ARG A 377 8.30 4.05 6.37
N LEU A 378 7.13 3.82 5.76
CA LEU A 378 6.41 4.78 4.92
C LEU A 378 6.17 6.12 5.64
N LEU A 379 7.00 7.13 5.34
CA LEU A 379 6.93 8.43 6.01
C LEU A 379 5.66 9.23 5.67
N ASN A 380 5.13 9.08 4.47
CA ASN A 380 3.92 9.79 4.05
C ASN A 380 2.66 9.35 4.81
N LEU A 381 2.63 8.12 5.29
CA LEU A 381 1.58 7.59 6.16
C LEU A 381 1.93 7.71 7.65
N GLY A 382 3.17 7.41 8.02
CA GLY A 382 3.63 7.50 9.41
C GLY A 382 3.66 8.94 9.94
N ASN A 383 4.18 9.87 9.16
CA ASN A 383 4.31 11.27 9.55
C ASN A 383 3.17 12.17 9.06
N ALA A 384 2.31 11.68 8.14
CA ALA A 384 1.16 12.42 7.61
C ALA A 384 -0.06 11.49 7.47
N THR A 385 -0.88 11.68 6.44
CA THR A 385 -2.14 10.97 6.23
C THR A 385 -2.18 10.17 4.91
N GLY A 386 -1.05 10.05 4.23
CA GLY A 386 -0.92 9.30 2.98
C GLY A 386 -1.39 10.07 1.75
N HIS A 387 -1.80 9.33 0.75
CA HIS A 387 -2.23 9.87 -0.54
C HIS A 387 -3.62 10.51 -0.46
N PRO A 388 -3.89 11.57 -1.26
CA PRO A 388 -5.18 12.27 -1.24
C PRO A 388 -6.32 11.41 -1.79
N SER A 389 -7.55 11.73 -1.39
CA SER A 389 -8.75 10.93 -1.67
C SER A 389 -8.98 10.69 -3.16
N PHE A 390 -8.78 11.71 -4.01
CA PHE A 390 -9.00 11.57 -5.46
C PHE A 390 -8.08 10.52 -6.10
N VAL A 391 -6.80 10.48 -5.71
CA VAL A 391 -5.84 9.49 -6.19
C VAL A 391 -6.23 8.09 -5.70
N MET A 392 -6.58 7.98 -4.42
CA MET A 392 -7.00 6.70 -3.84
C MET A 392 -8.35 6.22 -4.41
N SER A 393 -9.21 7.13 -4.88
CA SER A 393 -10.41 6.74 -5.61
C SER A 393 -10.07 5.93 -6.87
N ALA A 394 -9.07 6.34 -7.65
CA ALA A 394 -8.65 5.59 -8.83
C ALA A 394 -8.12 4.20 -8.44
N SER A 395 -7.23 4.13 -7.45
CA SER A 395 -6.67 2.88 -6.94
C SER A 395 -7.75 1.94 -6.41
N PHE A 396 -8.60 2.42 -5.52
CA PHE A 396 -9.62 1.61 -4.86
C PHE A 396 -10.79 1.22 -5.76
N THR A 397 -11.09 1.99 -6.79
CA THR A 397 -12.05 1.55 -7.83
C THR A 397 -11.51 0.35 -8.59
N ASN A 398 -10.19 0.31 -8.88
CA ASN A 398 -9.55 -0.90 -9.42
C ASN A 398 -9.69 -2.09 -8.46
N GLN A 399 -9.52 -1.90 -7.14
CA GLN A 399 -9.73 -2.95 -6.14
C GLN A 399 -11.17 -3.50 -6.16
N VAL A 400 -12.15 -2.62 -6.15
CA VAL A 400 -13.57 -3.02 -6.20
C VAL A 400 -13.86 -3.84 -7.45
N LEU A 401 -13.43 -3.35 -8.62
CA LEU A 401 -13.64 -4.07 -9.88
C LEU A 401 -12.90 -5.41 -9.91
N ALA A 402 -11.69 -5.48 -9.37
CA ALA A 402 -10.92 -6.70 -9.26
C ALA A 402 -11.58 -7.74 -8.33
N GLN A 403 -12.10 -7.31 -7.18
CA GLN A 403 -12.86 -8.18 -6.27
C GLN A 403 -14.12 -8.74 -6.95
N ILE A 404 -14.88 -7.90 -7.65
CA ILE A 404 -16.05 -8.32 -8.43
C ILE A 404 -15.64 -9.32 -9.51
N GLU A 405 -14.58 -9.02 -10.26
CA GLU A 405 -14.10 -9.87 -11.37
C GLU A 405 -13.72 -11.27 -10.89
N LEU A 406 -12.95 -11.39 -9.79
CA LEU A 406 -12.57 -12.69 -9.23
C LEU A 406 -13.74 -13.43 -8.60
N PHE A 407 -14.59 -12.73 -7.85
CA PHE A 407 -15.65 -13.38 -7.08
C PHE A 407 -16.79 -13.87 -7.98
N THR A 408 -17.18 -13.08 -9.00
CA THR A 408 -18.34 -13.39 -9.87
C THR A 408 -18.01 -14.32 -11.04
N LYS A 409 -16.72 -14.56 -11.34
CA LYS A 409 -16.28 -15.41 -12.45
C LYS A 409 -15.48 -16.63 -11.98
N PRO A 410 -16.07 -17.51 -11.13
CA PRO A 410 -15.36 -18.68 -10.61
C PRO A 410 -14.91 -19.60 -11.75
N GLY A 411 -13.63 -20.01 -11.70
CA GLY A 411 -13.03 -20.89 -12.71
C GLY A 411 -12.61 -20.22 -14.03
N HIS A 412 -12.90 -18.93 -14.21
CA HIS A 412 -12.41 -18.16 -15.36
C HIS A 412 -10.89 -17.91 -15.26
N TYR A 413 -10.43 -17.60 -14.08
CA TYR A 413 -9.03 -17.36 -13.78
C TYR A 413 -8.35 -18.61 -13.23
N LYS A 414 -7.19 -18.96 -13.78
CA LYS A 414 -6.33 -20.04 -13.25
C LYS A 414 -5.50 -19.48 -12.07
N ASN A 415 -4.82 -20.36 -11.36
CA ASN A 415 -3.91 -20.01 -10.25
C ASN A 415 -2.65 -19.28 -10.76
N GLN A 416 -2.83 -18.08 -11.25
CA GLN A 416 -1.83 -17.19 -11.84
C GLN A 416 -2.10 -15.76 -11.45
N VAL A 417 -1.11 -14.88 -11.66
CA VAL A 417 -1.24 -13.44 -11.49
C VAL A 417 -1.71 -12.80 -12.79
N TYR A 418 -2.75 -12.01 -12.72
CA TYR A 418 -3.36 -11.26 -13.83
C TYR A 418 -3.33 -9.77 -13.55
N VAL A 419 -3.38 -8.95 -14.59
CA VAL A 419 -3.67 -7.51 -14.49
C VAL A 419 -5.13 -7.31 -14.88
N LEU A 420 -5.76 -6.27 -14.35
CA LEU A 420 -7.14 -5.94 -14.70
C LEU A 420 -7.28 -5.74 -16.21
N PRO A 421 -8.33 -6.27 -16.87
CA PRO A 421 -8.58 -6.05 -18.28
C PRO A 421 -8.61 -4.55 -18.65
N LYS A 422 -8.02 -4.20 -19.80
CA LYS A 422 -7.86 -2.80 -20.23
C LYS A 422 -9.17 -2.00 -20.24
N HIS A 423 -10.27 -2.62 -20.61
CA HIS A 423 -11.58 -1.93 -20.62
C HIS A 423 -12.05 -1.54 -19.22
N LEU A 424 -11.66 -2.28 -18.16
CA LEU A 424 -11.96 -1.92 -16.79
C LEU A 424 -11.02 -0.80 -16.30
N ASP A 425 -9.75 -0.85 -16.68
CA ASP A 425 -8.76 0.21 -16.41
C ASP A 425 -9.22 1.55 -17.04
N GLU A 426 -9.65 1.53 -18.31
CA GLU A 426 -10.26 2.71 -18.96
C GLU A 426 -11.56 3.17 -18.28
N LYS A 427 -12.39 2.24 -17.79
CA LYS A 427 -13.60 2.57 -17.03
C LYS A 427 -13.28 3.38 -15.80
N VAL A 428 -12.25 2.97 -15.03
CA VAL A 428 -11.78 3.73 -13.87
C VAL A 428 -11.41 5.16 -14.28
N ALA A 429 -10.62 5.35 -15.34
CA ALA A 429 -10.27 6.68 -15.81
C ALA A 429 -11.51 7.53 -16.15
N ARG A 430 -12.46 6.97 -16.87
CA ARG A 430 -13.71 7.68 -17.27
C ARG A 430 -14.50 8.17 -16.06
N LEU A 431 -14.63 7.35 -15.01
CA LEU A 431 -15.37 7.70 -13.80
C LEU A 431 -14.77 8.91 -13.04
N HIS A 432 -13.51 9.26 -13.32
CA HIS A 432 -12.82 10.37 -12.66
C HIS A 432 -12.82 11.67 -13.49
N LEU A 433 -13.07 11.60 -14.80
CA LEU A 433 -12.94 12.76 -15.69
C LEU A 433 -13.96 13.85 -15.41
N ASP A 434 -15.21 13.48 -15.13
CA ASP A 434 -16.29 14.44 -14.90
C ASP A 434 -16.03 15.30 -13.66
N LYS A 435 -15.47 14.71 -12.60
CA LYS A 435 -15.06 15.45 -11.38
C LYS A 435 -14.02 16.54 -11.67
N LEU A 436 -13.15 16.30 -12.64
CA LEU A 436 -12.15 17.26 -13.10
C LEU A 436 -12.65 18.23 -14.16
N GLY A 437 -13.92 18.11 -14.61
CA GLY A 437 -14.46 18.88 -15.69
C GLY A 437 -13.82 18.59 -17.07
N ALA A 438 -13.13 17.44 -17.19
CA ALA A 438 -12.45 17.04 -18.41
C ALA A 438 -13.44 16.44 -19.42
N LYS A 439 -13.29 16.81 -20.69
CA LYS A 439 -14.12 16.31 -21.79
C LYS A 439 -13.27 15.53 -22.79
N LEU A 440 -13.69 14.29 -23.04
CA LEU A 440 -13.02 13.45 -24.04
C LEU A 440 -13.43 13.86 -25.46
N THR A 441 -12.47 13.78 -26.38
CA THR A 441 -12.76 13.81 -27.82
C THR A 441 -13.39 12.47 -28.21
N GLU A 442 -14.50 12.53 -28.93
CA GLU A 442 -15.13 11.34 -29.50
C GLU A 442 -14.58 11.08 -30.91
N LEU A 443 -14.21 9.83 -31.17
CA LEU A 443 -13.76 9.42 -32.50
C LEU A 443 -14.95 9.16 -33.41
N SER A 444 -14.86 9.64 -34.67
CA SER A 444 -15.79 9.16 -35.70
C SER A 444 -15.53 7.69 -36.01
N GLY A 445 -16.50 7.02 -36.64
CA GLY A 445 -16.33 5.63 -37.08
C GLY A 445 -15.12 5.45 -38.02
N GLU A 446 -14.87 6.42 -38.91
CA GLU A 446 -13.73 6.42 -39.84
C GLU A 446 -12.38 6.57 -39.10
N GLN A 447 -12.32 7.48 -38.11
CA GLN A 447 -11.12 7.68 -37.29
C GLN A 447 -10.81 6.43 -36.46
N ALA A 448 -11.81 5.83 -35.84
CA ALA A 448 -11.65 4.62 -35.06
C ALA A 448 -11.20 3.43 -35.93
N ALA A 449 -11.79 3.26 -37.12
CA ALA A 449 -11.42 2.22 -38.07
C ALA A 449 -9.98 2.42 -38.58
N TYR A 450 -9.56 3.66 -38.81
CA TYR A 450 -8.20 3.98 -39.27
C TYR A 450 -7.11 3.53 -38.29
N ILE A 451 -7.36 3.68 -36.99
CA ILE A 451 -6.40 3.26 -35.95
C ILE A 451 -6.71 1.85 -35.35
N GLY A 452 -7.73 1.16 -35.88
CA GLY A 452 -8.03 -0.22 -35.50
C GLY A 452 -8.67 -0.38 -34.11
N VAL A 453 -9.43 0.62 -33.63
CA VAL A 453 -10.15 0.59 -32.35
C VAL A 453 -11.64 0.78 -32.53
N THR A 454 -12.43 0.60 -31.48
CA THR A 454 -13.83 1.04 -31.47
C THR A 454 -13.94 2.53 -31.08
N PRO A 455 -14.99 3.26 -31.48
CA PRO A 455 -15.16 4.66 -31.07
C PRO A 455 -15.15 4.89 -29.55
N LYS A 456 -15.48 3.86 -28.77
CA LYS A 456 -15.57 3.91 -27.30
C LYS A 456 -14.36 3.28 -26.59
N GLY A 457 -13.36 2.77 -27.33
CA GLY A 457 -12.21 2.07 -26.78
C GLY A 457 -12.41 0.55 -26.65
N PRO A 458 -11.50 -0.19 -26.05
CA PRO A 458 -10.23 0.31 -25.53
C PRO A 458 -9.33 0.93 -26.63
N PHE A 459 -8.65 2.03 -26.29
CA PHE A 459 -7.83 2.77 -27.28
C PHE A 459 -6.40 2.22 -27.39
N LYS A 460 -5.97 1.37 -26.45
CA LYS A 460 -4.65 0.75 -26.42
C LYS A 460 -4.78 -0.75 -26.19
N PRO A 461 -3.83 -1.55 -26.71
CA PRO A 461 -3.82 -2.99 -26.45
C PRO A 461 -3.53 -3.31 -24.98
N GLU A 462 -3.88 -4.53 -24.56
CA GLU A 462 -3.76 -4.99 -23.16
C GLU A 462 -2.36 -4.79 -22.54
N HIS A 463 -1.31 -4.96 -23.34
CA HIS A 463 0.08 -4.84 -22.87
C HIS A 463 0.61 -3.40 -22.75
N TYR A 464 -0.12 -2.42 -23.24
CA TYR A 464 0.35 -1.02 -23.23
C TYR A 464 0.29 -0.41 -21.82
N ARG A 465 1.35 0.26 -21.41
CA ARG A 465 1.55 0.78 -20.02
C ARG A 465 1.80 2.30 -19.93
N TYR A 466 1.46 3.10 -20.90
CA TYR A 466 1.50 4.56 -20.94
C TYR A 466 2.81 5.22 -20.46
#